data_e8d5ab989f9c72de2d429c348e8b7c7a
#
_entry.id   e8d5ab989f9c72de2d429c348e8b7c7a
#
_cell.length_a   1.000
_cell.length_b   1.000
_cell.length_c   1.000
_cell.angle_alpha   90.00
_cell.angle_beta   90.00
_cell.angle_gamma   90.00
#
_symmetry.space_group_name_H-M   'P 1'
#
loop_
_entity.id
_entity.type
_entity.pdbx_description
1 polymer ?
#
loop_
_entity_poly.entity_id
_entity_poly.type
_entity_poly.pdbx_seq_one_letter_code
_entity_poly.pdbx_strand_id
1 'polypeptide(L)'
;MTRYIFITGGVVSSLGKGLASAALGALLQARGLKVRLRKLDPYLIVDPGTMSPYQHGEVFVTDDGAETDLDLGHYERFTGRHANKLDNITTGKIYQDIIAKERRGDFLGGTVQVIPHVTDAIKDFVKADSDGADFVLVEVGGTVGDIEGLPFFEAIRQFGQEQPRGNCIYIHLTLMPYIPTAGELKTKPTQHSVKELRSIGIQPDILLCRADREIPATERKKIALFCNVRPSAVIQALDVANIYDVPRAYHAEGLDDEVLAAFGITDAKQPNLAVWDDIQNRIAHPEGEVTIAVVGKYTGLLDAYKSLKEALVHGGIANKVKVNVEWIESEIFEKEDPAPYLEGVHGILVPGGFGERGAEGKIKAATFARTKEVPYFGICFGMQMACIEAARNLCHIENASSTEFGETKEAVVGTMTEWMKGNELEIRKKGGDLGGTMRLGAFDSTLQKGSRIAEIYGSTEISERHRHRYEVNTAYRARLEQAGLKFAGMSPDGLLPETVEYPDHPWFIGVQYHPELKSKPMEPHPLFSSFIKAAIVQSRLV
;
A
#
# COMPACT_ATOMS: atom_id res chain seq x y z
N MET A 1 16.49 -25.77 -2.81
CA MET A 1 15.19 -26.14 -2.17
C MET A 1 14.69 -24.89 -1.46
N THR A 2 13.45 -24.49 -1.72
CA THR A 2 12.84 -23.30 -1.12
C THR A 2 12.56 -23.52 0.37
N ARG A 3 12.91 -22.55 1.20
CA ARG A 3 12.68 -22.55 2.65
C ARG A 3 11.51 -21.63 3.00
N TYR A 4 10.79 -21.97 4.07
CA TYR A 4 9.59 -21.26 4.47
C TYR A 4 9.71 -20.64 5.85
N ILE A 5 9.31 -19.37 5.97
CA ILE A 5 9.30 -18.61 7.22
C ILE A 5 7.88 -18.15 7.46
N PHE A 6 7.22 -18.69 8.47
CA PHE A 6 5.90 -18.22 8.87
C PHE A 6 6.02 -17.14 9.94
N ILE A 7 5.38 -15.99 9.70
CA ILE A 7 5.39 -14.85 10.61
C ILE A 7 3.98 -14.70 11.18
N THR A 8 3.88 -14.93 12.49
CA THR A 8 2.64 -14.88 13.25
C THR A 8 2.70 -13.76 14.27
N GLY A 9 1.57 -13.35 14.82
CA GLY A 9 1.56 -12.34 15.87
C GLY A 9 0.52 -12.59 16.94
N GLY A 10 0.75 -11.99 18.09
CA GLY A 10 -0.15 -12.11 19.22
C GLY A 10 -0.18 -10.85 20.08
N VAL A 11 -0.97 -10.89 21.13
CA VAL A 11 -1.22 -9.81 22.10
C VAL A 11 -2.18 -8.74 21.56
N VAL A 12 -1.85 -8.06 20.45
CA VAL A 12 -2.68 -6.98 19.87
C VAL A 12 -2.58 -6.98 18.35
N SER A 13 -3.57 -6.40 17.68
CA SER A 13 -3.53 -6.07 16.25
C SER A 13 -2.54 -4.93 15.98
N SER A 14 -2.22 -4.68 14.71
CA SER A 14 -1.32 -3.58 14.28
C SER A 14 0.07 -3.63 14.92
N LEU A 15 0.55 -4.84 15.29
CA LEU A 15 1.84 -5.04 15.93
C LEU A 15 3.03 -4.79 14.97
N GLY A 16 2.77 -4.71 13.66
CA GLY A 16 3.78 -4.45 12.64
C GLY A 16 4.33 -5.70 11.96
N LYS A 17 3.53 -6.78 11.86
CA LYS A 17 3.93 -8.02 11.16
C LYS A 17 4.34 -7.75 9.71
N GLY A 18 3.55 -6.96 8.95
CA GLY A 18 3.85 -6.61 7.57
C GLY A 18 5.18 -5.91 7.40
N LEU A 19 5.45 -4.92 8.26
CA LEU A 19 6.73 -4.23 8.26
C LEU A 19 7.88 -5.16 8.66
N ALA A 20 7.69 -6.03 9.65
CA ALA A 20 8.69 -7.00 10.07
C ALA A 20 9.00 -8.01 8.96
N SER A 21 7.98 -8.51 8.27
CA SER A 21 8.10 -9.39 7.11
C SER A 21 8.87 -8.73 5.98
N ALA A 22 8.52 -7.48 5.65
CA ALA A 22 9.17 -6.69 4.60
C ALA A 22 10.65 -6.42 4.94
N ALA A 23 10.95 -6.02 6.17
CA ALA A 23 12.31 -5.73 6.62
C ALA A 23 13.19 -7.00 6.64
N LEU A 24 12.68 -8.13 7.11
CA LEU A 24 13.40 -9.40 7.04
C LEU A 24 13.63 -9.84 5.59
N GLY A 25 12.62 -9.67 4.71
CA GLY A 25 12.77 -9.91 3.29
C GLY A 25 13.90 -9.09 2.67
N ALA A 26 13.96 -7.79 2.99
CA ALA A 26 15.03 -6.90 2.54
C ALA A 26 16.41 -7.32 3.07
N LEU A 27 16.52 -7.75 4.33
CA LEU A 27 17.76 -8.24 4.92
C LEU A 27 18.28 -9.50 4.22
N LEU A 28 17.40 -10.46 3.94
CA LEU A 28 17.77 -11.68 3.22
C LEU A 28 18.20 -11.36 1.77
N GLN A 29 17.53 -10.42 1.10
CA GLN A 29 17.96 -9.93 -0.21
C GLN A 29 19.30 -9.22 -0.17
N ALA A 30 19.57 -8.44 0.88
CA ALA A 30 20.87 -7.78 1.07
C ALA A 30 22.03 -8.77 1.22
N ARG A 31 21.73 -10.02 1.60
CA ARG A 31 22.68 -11.16 1.60
C ARG A 31 22.78 -11.89 0.25
N GLY A 32 22.04 -11.44 -0.76
CA GLY A 32 22.02 -12.03 -2.11
C GLY A 32 21.04 -13.19 -2.28
N LEU A 33 20.09 -13.36 -1.35
CA LEU A 33 19.10 -14.44 -1.38
C LEU A 33 17.81 -13.97 -2.08
N LYS A 34 17.16 -14.87 -2.80
CA LYS A 34 15.90 -14.60 -3.50
C LYS A 34 14.72 -14.83 -2.55
N VAL A 35 13.92 -13.80 -2.36
CA VAL A 35 12.83 -13.81 -1.39
C VAL A 35 11.48 -13.57 -2.07
N ARG A 36 10.44 -14.24 -1.60
CA ARG A 36 9.05 -13.97 -1.88
C ARG A 36 8.28 -13.76 -0.59
N LEU A 37 7.36 -12.79 -0.58
CA LEU A 37 6.49 -12.51 0.57
C LEU A 37 5.04 -12.83 0.21
N ARG A 38 4.28 -13.34 1.19
CA ARG A 38 2.86 -13.66 1.06
C ARG A 38 2.10 -13.26 2.29
N LYS A 39 0.83 -12.93 2.08
CA LYS A 39 -0.13 -12.55 3.12
C LYS A 39 -1.30 -13.52 3.16
N LEU A 40 -1.59 -14.03 4.33
CA LEU A 40 -2.80 -14.81 4.63
C LEU A 40 -3.71 -13.96 5.51
N ASP A 41 -4.86 -13.54 4.99
CA ASP A 41 -5.80 -12.67 5.70
C ASP A 41 -7.03 -13.46 6.20
N PRO A 42 -7.29 -13.50 7.52
CA PRO A 42 -8.36 -14.32 8.09
C PRO A 42 -9.77 -13.71 7.94
N TYR A 43 -9.93 -12.70 7.10
CA TYR A 43 -11.22 -12.04 6.91
C TYR A 43 -12.13 -12.80 5.94
N LEU A 44 -13.48 -12.79 6.21
CA LEU A 44 -14.49 -13.41 5.35
C LEU A 44 -14.85 -12.63 4.10
N ILE A 45 -14.14 -11.57 3.79
CA ILE A 45 -14.24 -10.85 2.53
C ILE A 45 -13.53 -11.63 1.41
N VAL A 46 -14.04 -11.51 0.18
CA VAL A 46 -13.40 -12.12 -0.99
C VAL A 46 -12.12 -11.35 -1.37
N ASP A 47 -12.23 -10.03 -1.39
CA ASP A 47 -11.12 -9.09 -1.55
C ASP A 47 -11.39 -7.80 -0.74
N PRO A 48 -10.39 -6.97 -0.46
CA PRO A 48 -10.56 -5.75 0.32
C PRO A 48 -11.20 -4.59 -0.45
N GLY A 49 -11.58 -4.74 -1.72
CA GLY A 49 -12.10 -3.66 -2.56
C GLY A 49 -13.35 -2.98 -2.05
N THR A 50 -14.15 -3.68 -1.22
CA THR A 50 -15.37 -3.15 -0.59
C THR A 50 -15.16 -2.69 0.86
N MET A 51 -13.93 -2.81 1.40
CA MET A 51 -13.64 -2.44 2.78
C MET A 51 -13.61 -0.93 2.96
N SER A 52 -14.06 -0.47 4.13
CA SER A 52 -13.92 0.92 4.52
C SER A 52 -12.45 1.24 4.85
N PRO A 53 -11.84 2.26 4.22
CA PRO A 53 -10.50 2.70 4.59
C PRO A 53 -10.35 3.09 6.07
N TYR A 54 -11.43 3.49 6.74
CA TYR A 54 -11.43 3.79 8.16
C TYR A 54 -11.19 2.58 9.06
N GLN A 55 -11.49 1.38 8.58
CA GLN A 55 -11.35 0.16 9.38
C GLN A 55 -10.06 -0.62 9.06
N HIS A 56 -9.62 -0.58 7.80
CA HIS A 56 -8.57 -1.47 7.30
C HIS A 56 -7.40 -0.75 6.60
N GLY A 57 -7.44 0.59 6.53
CA GLY A 57 -6.45 1.36 5.80
C GLY A 57 -6.69 1.34 4.29
N GLU A 58 -5.65 1.67 3.52
CA GLU A 58 -5.75 1.70 2.05
C GLU A 58 -5.91 0.29 1.45
N VAL A 59 -6.57 0.25 0.30
CA VAL A 59 -6.56 -0.92 -0.58
C VAL A 59 -5.39 -0.79 -1.53
N PHE A 60 -4.40 -1.70 -1.40
CA PHE A 60 -3.25 -1.72 -2.29
C PHE A 60 -3.57 -2.53 -3.55
N VAL A 61 -3.17 -2.04 -4.73
CA VAL A 61 -3.46 -2.70 -6.01
C VAL A 61 -2.16 -3.15 -6.67
N THR A 62 -2.12 -4.41 -7.08
CA THR A 62 -1.00 -5.01 -7.80
C THR A 62 -1.07 -4.74 -9.31
N ASP A 63 0.02 -5.00 -10.04
CA ASP A 63 0.05 -4.81 -11.50
C ASP A 63 -0.98 -5.69 -12.23
N ASP A 64 -1.21 -6.91 -11.74
CA ASP A 64 -2.19 -7.86 -12.30
C ASP A 64 -3.63 -7.64 -11.80
N GLY A 65 -3.89 -6.53 -11.10
CA GLY A 65 -5.22 -6.06 -10.72
C GLY A 65 -5.82 -6.75 -9.50
N ALA A 66 -5.01 -7.28 -8.59
CA ALA A 66 -5.48 -7.70 -7.28
C ALA A 66 -5.68 -6.48 -6.37
N GLU A 67 -6.84 -6.39 -5.73
CA GLU A 67 -7.05 -5.53 -4.57
C GLU A 67 -6.60 -6.30 -3.32
N THR A 68 -5.69 -5.73 -2.55
CA THR A 68 -5.00 -6.42 -1.46
C THR A 68 -4.90 -5.57 -0.21
N ASP A 69 -4.48 -6.19 0.88
CA ASP A 69 -4.13 -5.49 2.12
C ASP A 69 -2.93 -4.55 1.91
N LEU A 70 -2.88 -3.48 2.71
CA LEU A 70 -1.83 -2.45 2.66
C LEU A 70 -0.41 -3.00 2.91
N ASP A 71 -0.28 -4.15 3.56
CA ASP A 71 1.02 -4.77 3.85
C ASP A 71 1.78 -5.16 2.58
N LEU A 72 1.08 -5.45 1.46
CA LEU A 72 1.73 -5.72 0.19
C LEU A 72 2.50 -4.49 -0.33
N GLY A 73 2.03 -3.29 0.00
CA GLY A 73 2.78 -2.06 -0.24
C GLY A 73 4.11 -2.03 0.53
N HIS A 74 4.13 -2.47 1.79
CA HIS A 74 5.39 -2.63 2.53
C HIS A 74 6.31 -3.65 1.85
N TYR A 75 5.77 -4.79 1.40
CA TYR A 75 6.57 -5.81 0.73
C TYR A 75 7.26 -5.25 -0.51
N GLU A 76 6.54 -4.54 -1.37
CA GLU A 76 7.11 -3.93 -2.56
C GLU A 76 8.12 -2.83 -2.25
N ARG A 77 7.81 -1.94 -1.29
CA ARG A 77 8.71 -0.82 -0.92
C ARG A 77 10.04 -1.30 -0.36
N PHE A 78 10.05 -2.41 0.39
CA PHE A 78 11.27 -2.93 1.01
C PHE A 78 12.08 -3.88 0.13
N THR A 79 11.40 -4.70 -0.68
CA THR A 79 12.07 -5.72 -1.50
C THR A 79 12.31 -5.31 -2.94
N GLY A 80 11.65 -4.22 -3.38
CA GLY A 80 11.66 -3.81 -4.79
C GLY A 80 10.89 -4.75 -5.73
N ARG A 81 10.43 -5.91 -5.25
CA ARG A 81 9.71 -6.90 -6.04
C ARG A 81 8.23 -6.54 -6.13
N HIS A 82 7.67 -6.57 -7.33
CA HIS A 82 6.24 -6.39 -7.54
C HIS A 82 5.46 -7.61 -7.02
N ALA A 83 4.45 -7.34 -6.20
CA ALA A 83 3.49 -8.35 -5.75
C ALA A 83 2.47 -8.66 -6.84
N ASN A 84 1.83 -9.82 -6.73
CA ASN A 84 0.78 -10.27 -7.64
C ASN A 84 -0.35 -11.00 -6.90
N LYS A 85 -1.35 -11.47 -7.63
CA LYS A 85 -2.52 -12.20 -7.09
C LYS A 85 -2.18 -13.41 -6.23
N LEU A 86 -0.99 -14.00 -6.41
CA LEU A 86 -0.53 -15.14 -5.63
C LEU A 86 0.20 -14.73 -4.35
N ASP A 87 0.26 -13.46 -4.01
CA ASP A 87 0.94 -12.98 -2.82
C ASP A 87 -0.02 -12.54 -1.70
N ASN A 88 -1.35 -12.56 -1.95
CA ASN A 88 -2.37 -12.33 -0.94
C ASN A 88 -3.59 -13.23 -1.14
N ILE A 89 -4.10 -13.80 -0.06
CA ILE A 89 -5.35 -14.56 -0.07
C ILE A 89 -6.14 -14.31 1.22
N THR A 90 -7.47 -14.23 1.08
CA THR A 90 -8.42 -14.09 2.19
C THR A 90 -9.13 -15.40 2.49
N THR A 91 -9.64 -15.56 3.71
CA THR A 91 -10.53 -16.67 4.06
C THR A 91 -11.73 -16.70 3.12
N GLY A 92 -12.36 -15.55 2.85
CA GLY A 92 -13.52 -15.45 1.96
C GLY A 92 -13.24 -16.00 0.57
N LYS A 93 -12.09 -15.67 -0.01
CA LYS A 93 -11.66 -16.19 -1.32
C LYS A 93 -11.48 -17.70 -1.32
N ILE A 94 -10.84 -18.26 -0.29
CA ILE A 94 -10.63 -19.71 -0.15
C ILE A 94 -11.98 -20.43 -0.07
N TYR A 95 -12.88 -19.96 0.80
CA TYR A 95 -14.20 -20.58 0.95
C TYR A 95 -15.05 -20.45 -0.32
N GLN A 96 -15.03 -19.31 -0.98
CA GLN A 96 -15.71 -19.12 -2.26
C GLN A 96 -15.25 -20.14 -3.30
N ASP A 97 -13.94 -20.34 -3.44
CA ASP A 97 -13.36 -21.27 -4.42
C ASP A 97 -13.72 -22.74 -4.08
N ILE A 98 -13.68 -23.11 -2.79
CA ILE A 98 -14.05 -24.46 -2.33
C ILE A 98 -15.54 -24.72 -2.53
N ILE A 99 -16.41 -23.78 -2.17
CA ILE A 99 -17.86 -23.91 -2.36
C ILE A 99 -18.19 -24.00 -3.86
N ALA A 100 -17.53 -23.19 -4.70
CA ALA A 100 -17.70 -23.26 -6.15
C ALA A 100 -17.29 -24.65 -6.71
N LYS A 101 -16.19 -25.23 -6.23
CA LYS A 101 -15.75 -26.59 -6.58
C LYS A 101 -16.75 -27.64 -6.12
N GLU A 102 -17.27 -27.53 -4.89
CA GLU A 102 -18.28 -28.42 -4.36
C GLU A 102 -19.55 -28.40 -5.24
N ARG A 103 -20.06 -27.24 -5.56
CA ARG A 103 -21.24 -27.05 -6.41
C ARG A 103 -21.07 -27.61 -7.83
N ARG A 104 -19.86 -27.62 -8.37
CA ARG A 104 -19.55 -28.27 -9.66
C ARG A 104 -19.39 -29.77 -9.59
N GLY A 105 -19.30 -30.34 -8.37
CA GLY A 105 -19.10 -31.78 -8.16
C GLY A 105 -17.64 -32.23 -8.20
N ASP A 106 -16.68 -31.30 -8.10
CA ASP A 106 -15.25 -31.61 -8.19
C ASP A 106 -14.78 -32.58 -7.08
N PHE A 107 -15.51 -32.66 -5.97
CA PHE A 107 -15.22 -33.57 -4.85
C PHE A 107 -15.94 -34.95 -4.94
N LEU A 108 -16.57 -35.25 -6.06
CA LEU A 108 -17.17 -36.54 -6.38
C LEU A 108 -18.14 -37.07 -5.30
N GLY A 109 -18.87 -36.19 -4.62
CA GLY A 109 -19.83 -36.54 -3.56
C GLY A 109 -19.19 -36.75 -2.17
N GLY A 110 -17.90 -36.48 -2.03
CA GLY A 110 -17.20 -36.47 -0.73
C GLY A 110 -17.69 -35.35 0.19
N THR A 111 -17.63 -35.56 1.50
CA THR A 111 -17.93 -34.52 2.49
C THR A 111 -16.78 -33.50 2.53
N VAL A 112 -17.10 -32.26 2.17
CA VAL A 112 -16.13 -31.16 2.20
C VAL A 112 -16.06 -30.56 3.61
N GLN A 113 -14.86 -30.48 4.18
CA GLN A 113 -14.60 -30.04 5.55
C GLN A 113 -13.46 -29.03 5.59
N VAL A 114 -13.30 -28.31 6.73
CA VAL A 114 -12.16 -27.38 6.93
C VAL A 114 -10.84 -28.17 6.82
N ILE A 115 -10.75 -29.30 7.48
CA ILE A 115 -9.64 -30.25 7.34
C ILE A 115 -10.16 -31.46 6.55
N PRO A 116 -9.58 -31.84 5.40
CA PRO A 116 -8.35 -31.26 4.80
C PRO A 116 -8.59 -30.13 3.78
N HIS A 117 -9.80 -29.91 3.30
CA HIS A 117 -10.04 -29.14 2.06
C HIS A 117 -9.61 -27.67 2.15
N VAL A 118 -9.95 -26.97 3.24
CA VAL A 118 -9.54 -25.57 3.44
C VAL A 118 -8.05 -25.51 3.75
N THR A 119 -7.54 -26.40 4.63
CA THR A 119 -6.12 -26.42 4.98
C THR A 119 -5.24 -26.77 3.79
N ASP A 120 -5.67 -27.70 2.92
CA ASP A 120 -4.93 -28.03 1.68
C ASP A 120 -4.90 -26.84 0.72
N ALA A 121 -6.03 -26.15 0.52
CA ALA A 121 -6.07 -24.94 -0.31
C ALA A 121 -5.12 -23.84 0.18
N ILE A 122 -5.00 -23.67 1.50
CA ILE A 122 -4.04 -22.73 2.10
C ILE A 122 -2.59 -23.19 1.85
N LYS A 123 -2.31 -24.49 2.07
CA LYS A 123 -0.97 -25.04 1.82
C LYS A 123 -0.56 -24.96 0.35
N ASP A 124 -1.49 -25.19 -0.56
CA ASP A 124 -1.27 -25.05 -2.00
C ASP A 124 -0.97 -23.61 -2.38
N PHE A 125 -1.70 -22.65 -1.81
CA PHE A 125 -1.39 -21.22 -1.98
C PHE A 125 0.01 -20.86 -1.47
N VAL A 126 0.41 -21.36 -0.31
CA VAL A 126 1.75 -21.14 0.24
C VAL A 126 2.84 -21.68 -0.69
N LYS A 127 2.61 -22.81 -1.35
CA LYS A 127 3.57 -23.42 -2.29
C LYS A 127 3.55 -22.81 -3.69
N ALA A 128 2.44 -22.19 -4.10
CA ALA A 128 2.24 -21.74 -5.48
C ALA A 128 3.38 -20.80 -5.94
N ASP A 129 3.89 -20.98 -7.16
CA ASP A 129 4.92 -20.12 -7.77
C ASP A 129 6.12 -19.80 -6.84
N SER A 130 6.54 -20.79 -6.04
CA SER A 130 7.69 -20.67 -5.12
C SER A 130 9.02 -21.07 -5.79
N ASP A 131 8.98 -21.58 -7.01
CA ASP A 131 10.15 -22.06 -7.71
C ASP A 131 11.17 -20.93 -7.97
N GLY A 132 12.42 -21.20 -7.64
CA GLY A 132 13.52 -20.25 -7.79
C GLY A 132 13.66 -19.24 -6.64
N ALA A 133 12.78 -19.25 -5.64
CA ALA A 133 12.99 -18.52 -4.40
C ALA A 133 13.84 -19.33 -3.41
N ASP A 134 14.77 -18.68 -2.73
CA ASP A 134 15.51 -19.29 -1.61
C ASP A 134 14.63 -19.32 -0.36
N PHE A 135 13.84 -18.26 -0.16
CA PHE A 135 12.92 -18.12 0.95
C PHE A 135 11.53 -17.63 0.51
N VAL A 136 10.50 -18.22 1.09
CA VAL A 136 9.13 -17.71 1.07
C VAL A 136 8.75 -17.31 2.49
N LEU A 137 8.51 -16.03 2.71
CA LEU A 137 8.02 -15.46 3.95
C LEU A 137 6.50 -15.37 3.86
N VAL A 138 5.82 -15.96 4.81
CA VAL A 138 4.35 -16.02 4.85
C VAL A 138 3.86 -15.35 6.13
N GLU A 139 3.26 -14.20 5.98
CA GLU A 139 2.65 -13.48 7.09
C GLU A 139 1.22 -13.99 7.32
N VAL A 140 0.92 -14.38 8.54
CA VAL A 140 -0.43 -14.73 8.97
C VAL A 140 -1.09 -13.52 9.62
N GLY A 141 -2.13 -13.01 8.99
CA GLY A 141 -2.94 -11.90 9.49
C GLY A 141 -3.68 -12.26 10.79
N GLY A 142 -4.21 -11.24 11.46
CA GLY A 142 -4.89 -11.41 12.74
C GLY A 142 -3.96 -11.68 13.91
N THR A 143 -4.54 -12.12 15.01
CA THR A 143 -3.86 -12.38 16.28
C THR A 143 -4.03 -13.86 16.64
N VAL A 144 -2.97 -14.49 17.14
CA VAL A 144 -3.07 -15.89 17.61
C VAL A 144 -4.14 -15.98 18.71
N GLY A 145 -5.03 -16.95 18.61
CA GLY A 145 -6.18 -17.14 19.49
C GLY A 145 -7.50 -16.62 18.91
N ASP A 146 -7.48 -15.79 17.87
CA ASP A 146 -8.67 -15.35 17.16
C ASP A 146 -9.28 -16.54 16.38
N ILE A 147 -10.61 -16.70 16.48
CA ILE A 147 -11.34 -17.85 15.89
C ILE A 147 -11.19 -17.89 14.37
N GLU A 148 -11.27 -16.75 13.72
CA GLU A 148 -11.17 -16.61 12.27
C GLU A 148 -9.80 -17.03 11.72
N GLY A 149 -8.74 -16.95 12.52
CA GLY A 149 -7.38 -17.33 12.15
C GLY A 149 -7.10 -18.85 12.22
N LEU A 150 -7.92 -19.62 12.92
CA LEU A 150 -7.66 -21.03 13.21
C LEU A 150 -7.38 -21.89 11.98
N PRO A 151 -8.10 -21.78 10.85
CA PRO A 151 -7.78 -22.57 9.65
C PRO A 151 -6.38 -22.28 9.09
N PHE A 152 -5.92 -21.03 9.17
CA PHE A 152 -4.57 -20.66 8.74
C PHE A 152 -3.50 -21.23 9.67
N PHE A 153 -3.70 -21.11 10.98
CA PHE A 153 -2.75 -21.68 11.95
C PHE A 153 -2.67 -23.20 11.82
N GLU A 154 -3.80 -23.90 11.64
CA GLU A 154 -3.81 -25.34 11.41
C GLU A 154 -3.10 -25.70 10.10
N ALA A 155 -3.34 -24.96 9.02
CA ALA A 155 -2.69 -25.19 7.74
C ALA A 155 -1.16 -25.03 7.82
N ILE A 156 -0.66 -23.97 8.46
CA ILE A 156 0.79 -23.76 8.58
C ILE A 156 1.45 -24.76 9.53
N ARG A 157 0.72 -25.25 10.56
CA ARG A 157 1.16 -26.34 11.42
C ARG A 157 1.37 -27.62 10.62
N GLN A 158 0.35 -28.01 9.82
CA GLN A 158 0.43 -29.17 8.92
C GLN A 158 1.56 -29.00 7.91
N PHE A 159 1.66 -27.82 7.29
CA PHE A 159 2.70 -27.49 6.33
C PHE A 159 4.11 -27.75 6.90
N GLY A 160 4.37 -27.25 8.11
CA GLY A 160 5.67 -27.44 8.75
C GLY A 160 6.01 -28.92 9.04
N GLN A 161 4.99 -29.75 9.35
CA GLN A 161 5.17 -31.19 9.52
C GLN A 161 5.43 -31.94 8.20
N GLU A 162 4.85 -31.47 7.11
CA GLU A 162 5.04 -32.04 5.76
C GLU A 162 6.38 -31.67 5.14
N GLN A 163 7.04 -30.61 5.63
CA GLN A 163 8.34 -30.20 5.11
C GLN A 163 9.48 -31.07 5.68
N PRO A 164 10.57 -31.22 4.92
CA PRO A 164 11.80 -31.80 5.49
C PRO A 164 12.25 -31.02 6.75
N ARG A 165 12.82 -31.71 7.69
CA ARG A 165 13.32 -31.07 8.93
C ARG A 165 14.29 -29.94 8.59
N GLY A 166 14.11 -28.77 9.23
CA GLY A 166 14.93 -27.59 9.00
C GLY A 166 14.59 -26.81 7.73
N ASN A 167 13.46 -27.10 7.06
CA ASN A 167 13.02 -26.36 5.87
C ASN A 167 11.88 -25.37 6.16
N CYS A 168 11.42 -25.31 7.41
CA CYS A 168 10.36 -24.42 7.85
C CYS A 168 10.67 -23.91 9.26
N ILE A 169 10.52 -22.60 9.50
CA ILE A 169 10.61 -21.97 10.82
C ILE A 169 9.43 -21.05 11.08
N TYR A 170 9.20 -20.76 12.37
CA TYR A 170 8.14 -19.87 12.83
C TYR A 170 8.74 -18.70 13.62
N ILE A 171 8.44 -17.48 13.16
CA ILE A 171 8.75 -16.23 13.86
C ILE A 171 7.46 -15.71 14.47
N HIS A 172 7.48 -15.42 15.77
CA HIS A 172 6.29 -14.92 16.47
C HIS A 172 6.53 -13.51 17.00
N LEU A 173 5.70 -12.57 16.54
CA LEU A 173 5.72 -11.18 16.95
C LEU A 173 4.88 -11.00 18.20
N THR A 174 5.44 -10.35 19.24
CA THR A 174 4.74 -10.08 20.51
C THR A 174 4.96 -8.64 20.96
N LEU A 175 4.16 -8.20 21.94
CA LEU A 175 4.30 -6.90 22.58
C LEU A 175 4.79 -7.06 24.02
N MET A 176 5.78 -6.27 24.39
CA MET A 176 6.24 -6.09 25.75
C MET A 176 5.90 -4.69 26.25
N PRO A 177 4.73 -4.49 26.88
CA PRO A 177 4.34 -3.17 27.35
C PRO A 177 5.14 -2.74 28.58
N TYR A 178 5.54 -1.48 28.60
CA TYR A 178 6.05 -0.85 29.81
C TYR A 178 4.89 -0.34 30.66
N ILE A 179 4.92 -0.65 31.96
CA ILE A 179 3.92 -0.16 32.89
C ILE A 179 4.55 0.94 33.74
N PRO A 180 4.22 2.22 33.53
CA PRO A 180 4.86 3.35 34.21
C PRO A 180 4.76 3.27 35.74
N THR A 181 3.61 2.83 36.26
CA THR A 181 3.39 2.70 37.69
C THR A 181 4.23 1.59 38.37
N ALA A 182 4.62 0.57 37.58
CA ALA A 182 5.48 -0.52 38.05
C ALA A 182 6.96 -0.28 37.72
N GLY A 183 7.27 0.67 36.83
CA GLY A 183 8.63 0.98 36.41
C GLY A 183 9.33 -0.14 35.62
N GLU A 184 8.56 -1.05 35.00
CA GLU A 184 9.16 -2.23 34.35
C GLU A 184 8.41 -2.67 33.09
N LEU A 185 9.11 -3.33 32.15
CA LEU A 185 8.54 -4.07 31.03
C LEU A 185 7.87 -5.35 31.54
N LYS A 186 6.71 -5.67 30.98
CA LYS A 186 5.95 -6.88 31.34
C LYS A 186 6.16 -8.00 30.31
N THR A 187 6.69 -9.13 30.75
CA THR A 187 6.93 -10.33 29.93
C THR A 187 5.71 -11.24 29.80
N LYS A 188 4.70 -11.08 30.67
CA LYS A 188 3.49 -11.94 30.68
C LYS A 188 2.71 -11.95 29.38
N PRO A 189 2.45 -10.82 28.70
CA PRO A 189 1.74 -10.83 27.43
C PRO A 189 2.44 -11.71 26.39
N THR A 190 3.77 -11.60 26.26
CA THR A 190 4.57 -12.46 25.38
C THR A 190 4.45 -13.94 25.75
N GLN A 191 4.58 -14.28 27.04
CA GLN A 191 4.46 -15.67 27.51
C GLN A 191 3.07 -16.26 27.20
N HIS A 192 1.99 -15.51 27.39
CA HIS A 192 0.64 -15.95 27.10
C HIS A 192 0.41 -16.12 25.59
N SER A 193 0.88 -15.20 24.78
CA SER A 193 0.78 -15.28 23.32
C SER A 193 1.50 -16.53 22.77
N VAL A 194 2.72 -16.80 23.25
CA VAL A 194 3.47 -18.00 22.86
C VAL A 194 2.78 -19.28 23.37
N LYS A 195 2.20 -19.25 24.59
CA LYS A 195 1.42 -20.38 25.11
C LYS A 195 0.24 -20.69 24.20
N GLU A 196 -0.47 -19.67 23.73
CA GLU A 196 -1.60 -19.84 22.81
C GLU A 196 -1.14 -20.48 21.49
N LEU A 197 -0.06 -19.96 20.87
CA LEU A 197 0.51 -20.55 19.66
C LEU A 197 0.92 -22.02 19.85
N ARG A 198 1.53 -22.34 21.00
CA ARG A 198 1.91 -23.71 21.34
C ARG A 198 0.73 -24.63 21.58
N SER A 199 -0.41 -24.11 22.05
CA SER A 199 -1.63 -24.90 22.22
C SER A 199 -2.20 -25.41 20.89
N ILE A 200 -1.91 -24.70 19.80
CA ILE A 200 -2.24 -25.11 18.41
C ILE A 200 -1.22 -26.13 17.87
N GLY A 201 -0.08 -26.32 18.55
CA GLY A 201 0.98 -27.23 18.14
C GLY A 201 2.13 -26.58 17.36
N ILE A 202 2.25 -25.27 17.44
CA ILE A 202 3.35 -24.50 16.81
C ILE A 202 4.30 -23.99 17.87
N GLN A 203 5.57 -24.42 17.82
CA GLN A 203 6.64 -23.86 18.62
C GLN A 203 7.35 -22.78 17.81
N PRO A 204 7.41 -21.52 18.28
CA PRO A 204 8.20 -20.51 17.58
C PRO A 204 9.70 -20.82 17.70
N ASP A 205 10.44 -20.55 16.63
CA ASP A 205 11.91 -20.65 16.60
C ASP A 205 12.55 -19.32 17.03
N ILE A 206 11.91 -18.20 16.67
CA ILE A 206 12.38 -16.85 16.95
C ILE A 206 11.20 -16.03 17.48
N LEU A 207 11.46 -15.23 18.51
CA LEU A 207 10.53 -14.24 19.04
C LEU A 207 11.01 -12.84 18.65
N LEU A 208 10.12 -12.07 18.05
CA LEU A 208 10.33 -10.66 17.74
C LEU A 208 9.49 -9.84 18.74
N CYS A 209 10.14 -9.29 19.75
CA CYS A 209 9.50 -8.63 20.89
C CYS A 209 9.46 -7.12 20.69
N ARG A 210 8.29 -6.58 20.31
CA ARG A 210 8.11 -5.14 20.18
C ARG A 210 8.05 -4.47 21.53
N ALA A 211 8.82 -3.40 21.70
CA ALA A 211 8.87 -2.59 22.91
C ALA A 211 9.20 -1.13 22.57
N ASP A 212 8.77 -0.21 23.42
CA ASP A 212 9.06 1.23 23.30
C ASP A 212 10.47 1.58 23.85
N ARG A 213 11.14 0.63 24.48
CA ARG A 213 12.47 0.78 25.10
C ARG A 213 13.24 -0.51 25.13
N GLU A 214 14.54 -0.42 25.39
CA GLU A 214 15.44 -1.56 25.45
C GLU A 214 14.94 -2.64 26.44
N ILE A 215 15.00 -3.90 26.00
CA ILE A 215 14.61 -5.07 26.80
C ILE A 215 15.85 -5.56 27.58
N PRO A 216 15.85 -5.50 28.90
CA PRO A 216 16.99 -5.95 29.69
C PRO A 216 17.36 -7.43 29.44
N ALA A 217 18.64 -7.77 29.53
CA ALA A 217 19.12 -9.13 29.30
C ALA A 217 18.46 -10.16 30.26
N THR A 218 18.11 -9.75 31.46
CA THR A 218 17.36 -10.56 32.43
C THR A 218 15.98 -10.92 31.93
N GLU A 219 15.26 -9.98 31.33
CA GLU A 219 13.94 -10.20 30.77
C GLU A 219 14.00 -11.04 29.48
N ARG A 220 15.00 -10.85 28.63
CA ARG A 220 15.24 -11.70 27.45
C ARG A 220 15.49 -13.16 27.87
N LYS A 221 16.33 -13.42 28.90
CA LYS A 221 16.58 -14.77 29.42
C LYS A 221 15.30 -15.39 29.99
N LYS A 222 14.50 -14.61 30.72
CA LYS A 222 13.23 -15.06 31.27
C LYS A 222 12.23 -15.44 30.14
N ILE A 223 12.09 -14.61 29.10
CA ILE A 223 11.26 -14.92 27.93
C ILE A 223 11.75 -16.20 27.26
N ALA A 224 13.05 -16.32 27.00
CA ALA A 224 13.65 -17.48 26.37
C ALA A 224 13.30 -18.78 27.13
N LEU A 225 13.41 -18.76 28.44
CA LEU A 225 13.08 -19.90 29.28
C LEU A 225 11.60 -20.27 29.23
N PHE A 226 10.68 -19.30 29.40
CA PHE A 226 9.24 -19.57 29.43
C PHE A 226 8.66 -19.91 28.05
N CYS A 227 9.25 -19.38 26.99
CA CYS A 227 8.79 -19.59 25.62
C CYS A 227 9.53 -20.73 24.90
N ASN A 228 10.50 -21.38 25.58
CA ASN A 228 11.28 -22.48 25.02
C ASN A 228 11.99 -22.12 23.70
N VAL A 229 12.68 -20.98 23.72
CA VAL A 229 13.54 -20.51 22.63
C VAL A 229 14.94 -20.22 23.13
N ARG A 230 15.93 -20.15 22.24
CA ARG A 230 17.28 -19.75 22.62
C ARG A 230 17.29 -18.27 23.05
N PRO A 231 18.13 -17.87 24.02
CA PRO A 231 18.24 -16.46 24.41
C PRO A 231 18.61 -15.53 23.24
N SER A 232 19.42 -15.98 22.28
CA SER A 232 19.77 -15.27 21.05
C SER A 232 18.59 -15.10 20.08
N ALA A 233 17.60 -15.99 20.17
CA ALA A 233 16.38 -15.94 19.35
C ALA A 233 15.28 -15.02 19.93
N VAL A 234 15.54 -14.36 21.06
CA VAL A 234 14.67 -13.29 21.59
C VAL A 234 15.19 -11.95 21.06
N ILE A 235 14.65 -11.53 19.95
CA ILE A 235 15.04 -10.31 19.24
C ILE A 235 14.15 -9.15 19.71
N GLN A 236 14.74 -8.02 20.06
CA GLN A 236 13.95 -6.83 20.34
C GLN A 236 13.62 -6.09 19.04
N ALA A 237 12.36 -5.64 18.94
CA ALA A 237 11.86 -4.80 17.88
C ALA A 237 11.46 -3.45 18.50
N LEU A 238 12.41 -2.55 18.61
CA LEU A 238 12.16 -1.21 19.15
C LEU A 238 11.41 -0.34 18.15
N ASP A 239 10.60 0.56 18.69
CA ASP A 239 10.01 1.61 17.86
C ASP A 239 11.13 2.51 17.30
N VAL A 240 11.08 2.76 16.00
CA VAL A 240 12.06 3.57 15.27
C VAL A 240 11.43 4.87 14.78
N ALA A 241 12.25 5.89 14.54
CA ALA A 241 11.78 7.18 14.05
C ALA A 241 11.20 7.10 12.63
N ASN A 242 11.77 6.21 11.81
CA ASN A 242 11.34 6.00 10.43
C ASN A 242 11.30 4.50 10.11
N ILE A 243 10.31 4.06 9.33
CA ILE A 243 10.17 2.64 8.99
C ILE A 243 11.36 2.08 8.22
N TYR A 244 12.09 2.92 7.47
CA TYR A 244 13.28 2.51 6.71
C TYR A 244 14.53 2.30 7.58
N ASP A 245 14.44 2.59 8.89
CA ASP A 245 15.47 2.25 9.88
C ASP A 245 15.36 0.78 10.32
N VAL A 246 14.20 0.14 10.13
CA VAL A 246 13.91 -1.22 10.63
C VAL A 246 14.88 -2.27 10.13
N PRO A 247 15.27 -2.33 8.83
CA PRO A 247 16.23 -3.33 8.37
C PRO A 247 17.57 -3.26 9.13
N ARG A 248 18.08 -2.06 9.33
CA ARG A 248 19.34 -1.86 10.08
C ARG A 248 19.19 -2.24 11.55
N ALA A 249 18.08 -1.85 12.19
CA ALA A 249 17.79 -2.17 13.58
C ALA A 249 17.69 -3.70 13.80
N TYR A 250 16.99 -4.40 12.90
CA TYR A 250 16.86 -5.87 13.00
C TYR A 250 18.17 -6.60 12.73
N HIS A 251 18.99 -6.11 11.79
CA HIS A 251 20.32 -6.67 11.58
C HIS A 251 21.22 -6.48 12.80
N ALA A 252 21.20 -5.29 13.43
CA ALA A 252 21.97 -5.01 14.63
C ALA A 252 21.58 -5.92 15.81
N GLU A 253 20.32 -6.35 15.89
CA GLU A 253 19.82 -7.32 16.87
C GLU A 253 20.08 -8.79 16.47
N GLY A 254 20.62 -9.04 15.26
CA GLY A 254 20.98 -10.36 14.76
C GLY A 254 19.82 -11.18 14.22
N LEU A 255 18.68 -10.57 13.82
CA LEU A 255 17.51 -11.30 13.33
C LEU A 255 17.82 -12.18 12.12
N ASP A 256 18.50 -11.64 11.13
CA ASP A 256 18.85 -12.35 9.90
C ASP A 256 19.90 -13.45 10.16
N ASP A 257 20.83 -13.24 11.09
CA ASP A 257 21.77 -14.28 11.53
C ASP A 257 21.06 -15.44 12.25
N GLU A 258 20.10 -15.15 13.14
CA GLU A 258 19.28 -16.17 13.82
C GLU A 258 18.41 -16.95 12.84
N VAL A 259 17.85 -16.29 11.81
CA VAL A 259 17.09 -16.96 10.74
C VAL A 259 18.00 -17.93 10.00
N LEU A 260 19.18 -17.50 9.56
CA LEU A 260 20.12 -18.36 8.86
C LEU A 260 20.60 -19.54 9.73
N ALA A 261 20.87 -19.28 11.02
CA ALA A 261 21.26 -20.31 11.98
C ALA A 261 20.14 -21.33 12.20
N ALA A 262 18.86 -20.91 12.23
CA ALA A 262 17.72 -21.81 12.36
C ALA A 262 17.59 -22.76 11.16
N PHE A 263 17.99 -22.32 9.97
CA PHE A 263 18.05 -23.16 8.76
C PHE A 263 19.38 -23.91 8.59
N GLY A 264 20.36 -23.75 9.50
CA GLY A 264 21.67 -24.36 9.40
C GLY A 264 22.54 -23.79 8.28
N ILE A 265 22.29 -22.55 7.85
CA ILE A 265 23.05 -21.86 6.81
C ILE A 265 24.22 -21.12 7.47
N THR A 266 25.46 -21.53 7.18
CA THR A 266 26.67 -20.98 7.81
C THR A 266 27.56 -20.19 6.85
N ASP A 267 27.29 -20.27 5.55
CA ASP A 267 28.12 -19.70 4.48
C ASP A 267 27.47 -18.49 3.78
N ALA A 268 26.41 -17.93 4.39
CA ALA A 268 25.74 -16.75 3.85
C ALA A 268 26.65 -15.51 3.92
N LYS A 269 26.59 -14.68 2.86
CA LYS A 269 27.29 -13.40 2.84
C LYS A 269 26.75 -12.43 3.89
N GLN A 270 27.61 -11.52 4.35
CA GLN A 270 27.13 -10.38 5.15
C GLN A 270 26.20 -9.51 4.32
N PRO A 271 25.16 -8.90 4.91
CA PRO A 271 24.21 -8.11 4.17
C PRO A 271 24.84 -6.80 3.70
N ASN A 272 24.61 -6.45 2.46
CA ASN A 272 24.94 -5.11 1.95
C ASN A 272 23.81 -4.15 2.25
N LEU A 273 23.97 -3.32 3.27
CA LEU A 273 22.95 -2.35 3.71
C LEU A 273 23.22 -0.92 3.24
N ALA A 274 24.17 -0.70 2.31
CA ALA A 274 24.57 0.63 1.86
C ALA A 274 23.39 1.48 1.32
N VAL A 275 22.43 0.85 0.64
CA VAL A 275 21.22 1.54 0.15
C VAL A 275 20.36 2.04 1.31
N TRP A 276 20.18 1.21 2.36
CA TRP A 276 19.43 1.60 3.55
C TRP A 276 20.13 2.69 4.34
N ASP A 277 21.47 2.64 4.43
CA ASP A 277 22.27 3.66 5.09
C ASP A 277 22.15 5.03 4.36
N ASP A 278 22.16 5.05 3.02
CA ASP A 278 21.95 6.27 2.22
C ASP A 278 20.55 6.85 2.44
N ILE A 279 19.50 6.00 2.43
CA ILE A 279 18.12 6.42 2.70
C ILE A 279 18.01 7.04 4.10
N GLN A 280 18.52 6.35 5.14
CA GLN A 280 18.54 6.87 6.51
C GLN A 280 19.26 8.21 6.60
N ASN A 281 20.43 8.32 5.97
CA ASN A 281 21.22 9.56 5.99
C ASN A 281 20.47 10.73 5.37
N ARG A 282 19.79 10.52 4.23
CA ARG A 282 18.98 11.56 3.57
C ARG A 282 17.79 11.99 4.41
N ILE A 283 17.14 11.06 5.11
CA ILE A 283 16.02 11.37 6.00
C ILE A 283 16.49 12.10 7.25
N ALA A 284 17.62 11.69 7.84
CA ALA A 284 18.14 12.25 9.08
C ALA A 284 18.81 13.64 8.89
N HIS A 285 19.33 13.91 7.69
CA HIS A 285 20.07 15.14 7.39
C HIS A 285 19.51 15.82 6.13
N PRO A 286 18.25 16.32 6.17
CA PRO A 286 17.66 17.03 5.04
C PRO A 286 18.36 18.39 4.82
N GLU A 287 18.51 18.77 3.56
CA GLU A 287 19.09 20.06 3.15
C GLU A 287 18.08 21.23 3.23
N GLY A 288 16.83 20.94 3.53
CA GLY A 288 15.72 21.88 3.67
C GLY A 288 14.41 21.18 3.96
N GLU A 289 13.33 21.94 3.97
CA GLU A 289 11.99 21.38 4.15
C GLU A 289 10.97 22.05 3.23
N VAL A 290 9.91 21.29 2.91
CA VAL A 290 8.75 21.79 2.16
C VAL A 290 7.47 21.35 2.85
N THR A 291 6.40 22.14 2.70
CA THR A 291 5.08 21.84 3.22
C THR A 291 4.13 21.55 2.07
N ILE A 292 3.48 20.38 2.11
CA ILE A 292 2.50 19.94 1.13
C ILE A 292 1.14 19.84 1.80
N ALA A 293 0.14 20.55 1.30
CA ALA A 293 -1.24 20.38 1.70
C ALA A 293 -1.87 19.20 0.94
N VAL A 294 -2.33 18.19 1.66
CA VAL A 294 -3.10 17.07 1.10
C VAL A 294 -4.57 17.28 1.41
N VAL A 295 -5.34 17.67 0.38
CA VAL A 295 -6.77 17.95 0.50
C VAL A 295 -7.56 16.68 0.19
N GLY A 296 -7.89 15.93 1.22
CA GLY A 296 -8.42 14.57 1.15
C GLY A 296 -9.76 14.37 1.88
N LYS A 297 -10.21 13.11 1.96
CA LYS A 297 -11.45 12.72 2.64
C LYS A 297 -11.25 11.99 3.95
N TYR A 298 -10.19 11.31 4.19
CA TYR A 298 -9.97 10.39 5.31
C TYR A 298 -8.76 10.81 6.13
N THR A 299 -8.61 12.11 6.32
CA THR A 299 -7.39 12.68 6.92
C THR A 299 -7.21 12.31 8.40
N GLY A 300 -8.29 11.90 9.08
CA GLY A 300 -8.24 11.38 10.45
C GLY A 300 -7.64 9.98 10.59
N LEU A 301 -7.45 9.22 9.49
CA LEU A 301 -6.82 7.90 9.49
C LEU A 301 -5.69 7.85 8.46
N LEU A 302 -4.46 8.02 8.91
CA LEU A 302 -3.28 8.09 8.04
C LEU A 302 -3.02 6.80 7.25
N ASP A 303 -3.47 5.64 7.75
CA ASP A 303 -3.33 4.36 7.05
C ASP A 303 -4.21 4.28 5.80
N ALA A 304 -5.26 5.12 5.67
CA ALA A 304 -6.04 5.24 4.43
C ALA A 304 -5.23 5.83 3.26
N TYR A 305 -4.13 6.52 3.58
CA TYR A 305 -3.22 7.16 2.62
C TYR A 305 -1.78 6.67 2.77
N LYS A 306 -1.59 5.41 3.16
CA LYS A 306 -0.27 4.87 3.49
C LYS A 306 0.73 5.02 2.34
N SER A 307 0.39 4.52 1.15
CA SER A 307 1.26 4.63 -0.03
C SER A 307 1.49 6.09 -0.45
N LEU A 308 0.48 6.94 -0.35
CA LEU A 308 0.62 8.37 -0.66
C LEU A 308 1.62 9.07 0.27
N LYS A 309 1.49 8.82 1.59
CA LYS A 309 2.41 9.36 2.59
C LYS A 309 3.84 8.90 2.32
N GLU A 310 4.02 7.61 2.07
CA GLU A 310 5.35 7.07 1.75
C GLU A 310 5.90 7.65 0.44
N ALA A 311 5.07 7.81 -0.61
CA ALA A 311 5.50 8.38 -1.88
C ALA A 311 5.96 9.85 -1.74
N LEU A 312 5.32 10.64 -0.88
CA LEU A 312 5.77 12.00 -0.55
C LEU A 312 7.14 11.98 0.17
N VAL A 313 7.34 11.04 1.10
CA VAL A 313 8.65 10.83 1.76
C VAL A 313 9.69 10.43 0.72
N HIS A 314 9.38 9.55 -0.23
CA HIS A 314 10.29 9.14 -1.30
C HIS A 314 10.69 10.34 -2.19
N GLY A 315 9.74 11.22 -2.53
CA GLY A 315 10.02 12.47 -3.20
C GLY A 315 10.98 13.37 -2.41
N GLY A 316 10.82 13.39 -1.09
CA GLY A 316 11.74 14.05 -0.17
C GLY A 316 13.14 13.44 -0.18
N ILE A 317 13.24 12.11 -0.13
CA ILE A 317 14.51 11.37 -0.22
C ILE A 317 15.24 11.71 -1.53
N ALA A 318 14.52 11.70 -2.67
CA ALA A 318 15.08 12.02 -3.98
C ALA A 318 15.68 13.42 -4.03
N ASN A 319 15.06 14.39 -3.36
CA ASN A 319 15.43 15.80 -3.35
C ASN A 319 16.22 16.23 -2.09
N LYS A 320 16.50 15.31 -1.16
CA LYS A 320 17.19 15.53 0.12
C LYS A 320 16.50 16.60 0.99
N VAL A 321 15.18 16.61 0.99
CA VAL A 321 14.39 17.55 1.80
C VAL A 321 13.41 16.79 2.68
N LYS A 322 13.08 17.38 3.82
CA LYS A 322 11.97 16.92 4.66
C LYS A 322 10.66 17.41 4.07
N VAL A 323 9.71 16.50 3.92
CA VAL A 323 8.35 16.83 3.49
C VAL A 323 7.44 16.87 4.71
N ASN A 324 6.94 18.05 5.05
CA ASN A 324 5.89 18.23 6.04
C ASN A 324 4.54 18.14 5.33
N VAL A 325 3.63 17.31 5.84
CA VAL A 325 2.31 17.12 5.23
C VAL A 325 1.24 17.70 6.12
N GLU A 326 0.49 18.63 5.58
CA GLU A 326 -0.73 19.17 6.18
C GLU A 326 -1.95 18.46 5.61
N TRP A 327 -2.62 17.67 6.45
CA TRP A 327 -3.80 16.92 6.07
C TRP A 327 -5.04 17.76 6.30
N ILE A 328 -5.78 18.06 5.22
CA ILE A 328 -6.96 18.94 5.25
C ILE A 328 -8.17 18.16 4.76
N GLU A 329 -9.23 18.11 5.58
CA GLU A 329 -10.51 17.54 5.14
C GLU A 329 -11.14 18.44 4.08
N SER A 330 -11.38 17.88 2.90
CA SER A 330 -11.89 18.65 1.76
C SER A 330 -13.27 19.27 2.00
N GLU A 331 -14.08 18.69 2.89
CA GLU A 331 -15.41 19.22 3.26
C GLU A 331 -15.33 20.60 3.93
N ILE A 332 -14.20 20.95 4.54
CA ILE A 332 -13.99 22.29 5.13
C ILE A 332 -14.16 23.36 4.04
N PHE A 333 -13.59 23.12 2.87
CA PHE A 333 -13.66 24.08 1.75
C PHE A 333 -15.01 24.15 1.06
N GLU A 334 -15.94 23.25 1.34
CA GLU A 334 -17.32 23.41 0.88
C GLU A 334 -17.99 24.64 1.51
N LYS A 335 -17.62 24.96 2.77
CA LYS A 335 -18.22 26.03 3.59
C LYS A 335 -17.30 27.23 3.79
N GLU A 336 -15.97 27.01 3.76
CA GLU A 336 -14.96 28.02 4.06
C GLU A 336 -14.10 28.35 2.84
N ASP A 337 -13.46 29.52 2.88
CA ASP A 337 -12.47 29.92 1.87
C ASP A 337 -11.21 29.05 2.03
N PRO A 338 -10.68 28.44 0.97
CA PRO A 338 -9.42 27.72 1.03
C PRO A 338 -8.19 28.57 1.38
N ALA A 339 -8.20 29.88 1.08
CA ALA A 339 -7.03 30.74 1.20
C ALA A 339 -6.35 30.69 2.59
N PRO A 340 -7.06 30.83 3.72
CA PRO A 340 -6.40 30.76 5.04
C PRO A 340 -5.69 29.46 5.35
N TYR A 341 -6.08 28.37 4.69
CA TYR A 341 -5.52 27.02 4.88
C TYR A 341 -4.40 26.70 3.91
N LEU A 342 -4.39 27.35 2.74
CA LEU A 342 -3.47 27.05 1.65
C LEU A 342 -2.43 28.15 1.40
N GLU A 343 -2.53 29.29 2.09
CA GLU A 343 -1.46 30.30 2.06
C GLU A 343 -0.20 29.77 2.74
N GLY A 344 0.96 29.93 2.06
CA GLY A 344 2.25 29.51 2.60
C GLY A 344 2.58 28.04 2.41
N VAL A 345 1.69 27.20 1.83
CA VAL A 345 2.06 25.84 1.42
C VAL A 345 2.84 25.86 0.11
N HIS A 346 3.75 24.92 -0.05
CA HIS A 346 4.63 24.86 -1.20
C HIS A 346 4.11 23.96 -2.33
N GLY A 347 3.06 23.19 -2.05
CA GLY A 347 2.38 22.36 -3.04
C GLY A 347 1.04 21.87 -2.50
N ILE A 348 0.10 21.61 -3.39
CA ILE A 348 -1.24 21.09 -3.10
C ILE A 348 -1.40 19.76 -3.80
N LEU A 349 -1.74 18.71 -3.04
CA LEU A 349 -2.03 17.39 -3.57
C LEU A 349 -3.49 17.04 -3.27
N VAL A 350 -4.22 16.66 -4.32
CA VAL A 350 -5.60 16.16 -4.21
C VAL A 350 -5.60 14.67 -4.55
N PRO A 351 -5.75 13.78 -3.55
CA PRO A 351 -5.66 12.35 -3.74
C PRO A 351 -6.93 11.75 -4.35
N GLY A 352 -6.85 10.47 -4.70
CA GLY A 352 -7.97 9.63 -5.08
C GLY A 352 -9.10 9.62 -4.04
N GLY A 353 -10.25 9.12 -4.46
CA GLY A 353 -11.45 8.99 -3.63
C GLY A 353 -12.65 8.63 -4.47
N PHE A 354 -13.79 8.43 -3.80
CA PHE A 354 -15.07 8.12 -4.43
C PHE A 354 -16.21 8.92 -3.80
N GLY A 355 -17.26 9.16 -4.57
CA GLY A 355 -18.49 9.80 -4.14
C GLY A 355 -18.42 11.32 -4.02
N GLU A 356 -19.57 11.94 -3.90
CA GLU A 356 -19.77 13.39 -3.94
C GLU A 356 -19.18 14.15 -2.73
N ARG A 357 -19.16 13.53 -1.55
CA ARG A 357 -18.67 14.16 -0.31
C ARG A 357 -17.28 14.74 -0.46
N GLY A 358 -17.11 16.03 -0.20
CA GLY A 358 -15.84 16.76 -0.28
C GLY A 358 -15.36 17.06 -1.72
N ALA A 359 -16.17 16.76 -2.75
CA ALA A 359 -15.79 17.01 -4.16
C ALA A 359 -15.66 18.53 -4.45
N GLU A 360 -16.60 19.32 -4.00
CA GLU A 360 -16.56 20.79 -4.19
C GLU A 360 -15.35 21.42 -3.49
N GLY A 361 -14.96 20.91 -2.33
CA GLY A 361 -13.75 21.37 -1.65
C GLY A 361 -12.47 21.05 -2.43
N LYS A 362 -12.41 19.88 -3.08
CA LYS A 362 -11.29 19.51 -3.95
C LYS A 362 -11.23 20.37 -5.22
N ILE A 363 -12.38 20.72 -5.80
CA ILE A 363 -12.48 21.66 -6.94
C ILE A 363 -11.94 23.03 -6.53
N LYS A 364 -12.35 23.54 -5.34
CA LYS A 364 -11.84 24.82 -4.83
C LYS A 364 -10.32 24.78 -4.56
N ALA A 365 -9.78 23.66 -4.08
CA ALA A 365 -8.32 23.50 -3.92
C ALA A 365 -7.60 23.56 -5.28
N ALA A 366 -8.14 22.93 -6.33
CA ALA A 366 -7.59 23.01 -7.68
C ALA A 366 -7.69 24.45 -8.26
N THR A 367 -8.80 25.16 -7.99
CA THR A 367 -8.96 26.58 -8.35
C THR A 367 -7.88 27.44 -7.68
N PHE A 368 -7.67 27.26 -6.38
CA PHE A 368 -6.65 28.00 -5.65
C PHE A 368 -5.26 27.73 -6.23
N ALA A 369 -4.90 26.46 -6.42
CA ALA A 369 -3.61 26.07 -6.98
C ALA A 369 -3.36 26.72 -8.35
N ARG A 370 -4.34 26.64 -9.26
CA ARG A 370 -4.25 27.21 -10.60
C ARG A 370 -4.13 28.73 -10.59
N THR A 371 -4.94 29.43 -9.79
CA THR A 371 -5.00 30.91 -9.80
C THR A 371 -3.88 31.55 -9.00
N LYS A 372 -3.29 30.83 -8.03
CA LYS A 372 -2.17 31.30 -7.20
C LYS A 372 -0.82 30.74 -7.65
N GLU A 373 -0.80 29.98 -8.75
CA GLU A 373 0.41 29.36 -9.31
C GLU A 373 1.17 28.47 -8.31
N VAL A 374 0.43 27.82 -7.36
CA VAL A 374 0.98 26.85 -6.43
C VAL A 374 1.06 25.49 -7.10
N PRO A 375 2.18 24.74 -7.03
CA PRO A 375 2.28 23.39 -7.58
C PRO A 375 1.10 22.51 -7.17
N TYR A 376 0.45 21.86 -8.17
CA TYR A 376 -0.74 21.02 -7.99
C TYR A 376 -0.52 19.61 -8.51
N PHE A 377 -0.84 18.63 -7.68
CA PHE A 377 -0.83 17.23 -8.07
C PHE A 377 -2.21 16.58 -7.81
N GLY A 378 -2.95 16.29 -8.89
CA GLY A 378 -4.24 15.61 -8.83
C GLY A 378 -4.12 14.14 -9.17
N ILE A 379 -4.43 13.24 -8.22
CA ILE A 379 -4.35 11.79 -8.43
C ILE A 379 -5.76 11.23 -8.55
N CYS A 380 -6.05 10.46 -9.62
CA CYS A 380 -7.30 9.78 -9.89
C CYS A 380 -8.50 10.76 -9.78
N PHE A 381 -9.25 10.73 -8.70
CA PHE A 381 -10.33 11.68 -8.42
C PHE A 381 -9.84 13.15 -8.43
N GLY A 382 -8.61 13.40 -8.00
CA GLY A 382 -8.01 14.74 -8.05
C GLY A 382 -7.82 15.28 -9.47
N MET A 383 -7.46 14.45 -10.43
CA MET A 383 -7.44 14.81 -11.85
C MET A 383 -8.86 15.12 -12.36
N GLN A 384 -9.85 14.30 -12.00
CA GLN A 384 -11.23 14.49 -12.40
C GLN A 384 -11.80 15.81 -11.88
N MET A 385 -11.50 16.15 -10.62
CA MET A 385 -11.92 17.44 -10.01
C MET A 385 -11.24 18.63 -10.69
N ALA A 386 -9.98 18.51 -11.11
CA ALA A 386 -9.29 19.54 -11.89
C ALA A 386 -9.93 19.74 -13.29
N CYS A 387 -10.40 18.67 -13.95
CA CYS A 387 -11.12 18.78 -15.21
C CYS A 387 -12.50 19.44 -15.05
N ILE A 388 -13.23 19.13 -13.97
CA ILE A 388 -14.50 19.81 -13.65
C ILE A 388 -14.25 21.28 -13.33
N GLU A 389 -13.19 21.60 -12.56
CA GLU A 389 -12.76 22.99 -12.29
C GLU A 389 -12.55 23.79 -13.59
N ALA A 390 -11.74 23.22 -14.49
CA ALA A 390 -11.46 23.86 -15.78
C ALA A 390 -12.74 24.04 -16.64
N ALA A 391 -13.60 23.04 -16.65
CA ALA A 391 -14.88 23.11 -17.37
C ALA A 391 -15.77 24.23 -16.84
N ARG A 392 -15.88 24.37 -15.51
CA ARG A 392 -16.72 25.41 -14.89
C ARG A 392 -16.11 26.80 -15.03
N ASN A 393 -14.85 26.98 -14.68
CA ASN A 393 -14.24 28.30 -14.52
C ASN A 393 -13.60 28.83 -15.79
N LEU A 394 -13.13 27.98 -16.71
CA LEU A 394 -12.46 28.40 -17.93
C LEU A 394 -13.32 28.18 -19.18
N CYS A 395 -14.15 27.12 -19.21
CA CYS A 395 -15.04 26.85 -20.35
C CYS A 395 -16.46 27.40 -20.12
N HIS A 396 -16.75 28.00 -18.95
CA HIS A 396 -18.06 28.54 -18.57
C HIS A 396 -19.20 27.51 -18.66
N ILE A 397 -18.91 26.25 -18.26
CA ILE A 397 -19.91 25.18 -18.16
C ILE A 397 -20.33 25.08 -16.70
N GLU A 398 -21.20 25.97 -16.26
CA GLU A 398 -21.55 26.14 -14.83
C GLU A 398 -22.00 24.85 -14.13
N ASN A 399 -22.72 23.97 -14.87
CA ASN A 399 -23.25 22.71 -14.34
C ASN A 399 -22.36 21.48 -14.64
N ALA A 400 -21.08 21.71 -15.01
CA ALA A 400 -20.13 20.61 -15.22
C ALA A 400 -20.01 19.76 -13.96
N SER A 401 -20.16 18.45 -14.09
CA SER A 401 -20.20 17.52 -12.95
C SER A 401 -19.74 16.12 -13.36
N SER A 402 -19.83 15.20 -12.40
CA SER A 402 -19.62 13.77 -12.61
C SER A 402 -20.95 13.01 -12.47
N THR A 403 -21.16 11.99 -13.31
CA THR A 403 -22.31 11.06 -13.13
C THR A 403 -22.19 10.23 -11.84
N GLU A 404 -21.03 10.24 -11.19
CA GLU A 404 -20.85 9.68 -9.85
C GLU A 404 -21.68 10.41 -8.78
N PHE A 405 -21.94 11.70 -8.99
CA PHE A 405 -22.70 12.56 -8.06
C PHE A 405 -24.20 12.57 -8.32
N GLY A 406 -24.65 11.93 -9.39
CA GLY A 406 -26.04 11.88 -9.82
C GLY A 406 -26.22 12.24 -11.28
N GLU A 407 -27.48 12.35 -11.72
CA GLU A 407 -27.80 12.73 -13.09
C GLU A 407 -27.38 14.18 -13.38
N THR A 408 -26.62 14.36 -14.45
CA THR A 408 -26.18 15.68 -14.93
C THR A 408 -26.25 15.75 -16.45
N LYS A 409 -26.55 16.94 -16.98
CA LYS A 409 -26.54 17.21 -18.40
C LYS A 409 -25.13 17.47 -18.95
N GLU A 410 -24.23 17.90 -18.07
CA GLU A 410 -22.86 18.25 -18.41
C GLU A 410 -21.89 17.30 -17.69
N ALA A 411 -21.91 16.03 -18.12
CA ALA A 411 -21.08 14.96 -17.57
C ALA A 411 -19.64 15.07 -18.09
N VAL A 412 -18.84 15.91 -17.45
CA VAL A 412 -17.39 16.03 -17.75
C VAL A 412 -16.64 14.79 -17.28
N VAL A 413 -17.17 14.11 -16.25
CA VAL A 413 -16.69 12.82 -15.75
C VAL A 413 -17.87 11.85 -15.75
N GLY A 414 -17.66 10.63 -16.25
CA GLY A 414 -18.72 9.63 -16.31
C GLY A 414 -18.19 8.21 -16.49
N THR A 415 -19.08 7.21 -16.47
CA THR A 415 -18.71 5.83 -16.74
C THR A 415 -18.49 5.62 -18.24
N MET A 416 -17.55 4.73 -18.60
CA MET A 416 -17.27 4.40 -20.02
C MET A 416 -18.50 3.96 -20.81
N THR A 417 -19.50 3.37 -20.16
CA THR A 417 -20.70 2.87 -20.80
C THR A 417 -21.71 3.96 -21.16
N GLU A 418 -21.58 5.15 -20.55
CA GLU A 418 -22.53 6.24 -20.73
C GLU A 418 -22.22 7.13 -21.95
N TRP A 419 -20.98 7.14 -22.44
CA TRP A 419 -20.57 8.05 -23.52
C TRP A 419 -19.72 7.43 -24.65
N MET A 420 -19.28 6.18 -24.56
CA MET A 420 -18.55 5.51 -25.65
C MET A 420 -19.42 4.92 -26.76
N LYS A 421 -20.71 4.80 -26.58
CA LYS A 421 -21.65 4.25 -27.58
C LYS A 421 -22.48 5.34 -28.26
N GLY A 422 -21.87 6.42 -28.71
CA GLY A 422 -22.48 7.55 -29.40
C GLY A 422 -23.92 7.29 -29.90
N ASN A 423 -24.90 7.95 -29.33
CA ASN A 423 -26.35 7.96 -29.63
C ASN A 423 -27.18 6.70 -29.32
N GLU A 424 -26.64 5.57 -28.91
CA GLU A 424 -27.44 4.45 -28.42
C GLU A 424 -27.12 4.15 -26.98
N LEU A 425 -27.98 4.60 -26.06
CA LEU A 425 -27.98 4.29 -24.63
C LEU A 425 -28.33 2.82 -24.43
N GLU A 426 -27.35 1.92 -24.42
CA GLU A 426 -27.52 0.63 -23.78
C GLU A 426 -27.30 0.80 -22.26
N ILE A 427 -28.40 1.06 -21.56
CA ILE A 427 -28.46 1.05 -20.10
C ILE A 427 -28.14 -0.37 -19.63
N ARG A 428 -26.91 -0.66 -19.19
CA ARG A 428 -26.66 -1.82 -18.36
C ARG A 428 -27.41 -1.62 -17.04
N LYS A 429 -28.35 -2.53 -16.76
CA LYS A 429 -29.25 -2.47 -15.59
C LYS A 429 -28.48 -2.20 -14.31
N LYS A 430 -28.91 -1.20 -13.54
CA LYS A 430 -28.57 -1.02 -12.12
C LYS A 430 -28.82 -2.35 -11.40
N GLY A 431 -27.76 -3.02 -10.89
CA GLY A 431 -27.87 -4.26 -10.14
C GLY A 431 -26.88 -5.36 -10.52
N GLY A 432 -25.95 -5.12 -11.44
CA GLY A 432 -24.83 -6.02 -11.72
C GLY A 432 -23.71 -5.88 -10.70
N ASP A 433 -22.91 -6.94 -10.58
CA ASP A 433 -21.76 -7.03 -9.69
C ASP A 433 -20.87 -5.77 -9.83
N LEU A 434 -20.74 -5.01 -8.74
CA LEU A 434 -20.01 -3.73 -8.72
C LEU A 434 -18.50 -3.91 -8.95
N GLY A 435 -17.95 -5.12 -8.73
CA GLY A 435 -16.54 -5.41 -8.91
C GLY A 435 -16.07 -5.51 -10.37
N GLY A 436 -16.96 -5.76 -11.32
CA GLY A 436 -16.59 -6.06 -12.72
C GLY A 436 -16.45 -4.86 -13.67
N THR A 437 -16.57 -3.61 -13.20
CA THR A 437 -16.59 -2.39 -14.03
C THR A 437 -15.44 -1.42 -13.76
N MET A 438 -14.53 -1.73 -12.82
CA MET A 438 -13.37 -0.89 -12.52
C MET A 438 -12.17 -1.23 -13.42
N ARG A 439 -11.39 -0.22 -13.76
CA ARG A 439 -10.02 -0.42 -14.23
C ARG A 439 -9.15 -0.70 -13.01
N LEU A 440 -8.61 -1.91 -12.95
CA LEU A 440 -7.80 -2.40 -11.83
C LEU A 440 -6.48 -2.95 -12.34
N GLY A 441 -5.38 -2.51 -11.74
CA GLY A 441 -4.03 -2.97 -12.09
C GLY A 441 -3.31 -2.06 -13.07
N ALA A 442 -2.22 -2.57 -13.64
CA ALA A 442 -1.38 -1.81 -14.55
C ALA A 442 -2.02 -1.71 -15.94
N PHE A 443 -2.07 -0.50 -16.46
CA PHE A 443 -2.48 -0.20 -17.84
C PHE A 443 -1.42 0.70 -18.48
N ASP A 444 -1.21 0.47 -19.76
CA ASP A 444 -0.29 1.26 -20.57
C ASP A 444 -0.91 2.59 -20.97
N SER A 445 -0.08 3.63 -21.06
CA SER A 445 -0.48 4.97 -21.50
C SER A 445 0.58 5.54 -22.44
N THR A 446 0.12 6.25 -23.47
CA THR A 446 0.97 6.97 -24.41
C THR A 446 0.95 8.45 -24.06
N LEU A 447 2.11 9.02 -23.72
CA LEU A 447 2.30 10.42 -23.38
C LEU A 447 2.62 11.25 -24.63
N GLN A 448 2.12 12.47 -24.67
CA GLN A 448 2.41 13.41 -25.75
C GLN A 448 3.89 13.81 -25.70
N LYS A 449 4.59 13.60 -26.81
CA LYS A 449 6.00 14.03 -26.92
C LYS A 449 6.15 15.54 -26.68
N GLY A 450 7.08 15.92 -25.80
CA GLY A 450 7.34 17.31 -25.44
C GLY A 450 6.37 17.86 -24.37
N SER A 451 5.49 17.03 -23.82
CA SER A 451 4.73 17.38 -22.62
C SER A 451 5.64 17.31 -21.39
N ARG A 452 5.32 18.11 -20.37
CA ARG A 452 6.07 18.10 -19.10
C ARG A 452 6.07 16.69 -18.48
N ILE A 453 4.95 16.00 -18.51
CA ILE A 453 4.87 14.67 -17.94
C ILE A 453 5.75 13.66 -18.69
N ALA A 454 5.84 13.72 -20.02
CA ALA A 454 6.76 12.88 -20.78
C ALA A 454 8.24 13.18 -20.47
N GLU A 455 8.58 14.43 -20.21
CA GLU A 455 9.92 14.82 -19.77
C GLU A 455 10.23 14.28 -18.37
N ILE A 456 9.27 14.32 -17.44
CA ILE A 456 9.40 13.79 -16.07
C ILE A 456 9.66 12.28 -16.09
N TYR A 457 8.92 11.53 -16.90
CA TYR A 457 9.14 10.08 -17.05
C TYR A 457 10.38 9.72 -17.88
N GLY A 458 10.83 10.64 -18.74
CA GLY A 458 11.87 10.35 -19.71
C GLY A 458 11.44 9.35 -20.79
N SER A 459 10.14 9.15 -20.97
CA SER A 459 9.52 8.20 -21.91
C SER A 459 8.15 8.70 -22.36
N THR A 460 7.73 8.28 -23.55
CA THR A 460 6.35 8.48 -24.03
C THR A 460 5.44 7.27 -23.79
N GLU A 461 6.01 6.13 -23.41
CA GLU A 461 5.25 4.93 -23.07
C GLU A 461 5.46 4.64 -21.59
N ILE A 462 4.36 4.55 -20.85
CA ILE A 462 4.38 4.25 -19.42
C ILE A 462 3.32 3.19 -19.09
N SER A 463 3.48 2.53 -17.96
CA SER A 463 2.51 1.58 -17.44
C SER A 463 2.28 1.88 -15.96
N GLU A 464 1.05 2.18 -15.56
CA GLU A 464 0.71 2.62 -14.22
C GLU A 464 -0.52 1.92 -13.66
N ARG A 465 -0.64 1.84 -12.32
CA ARG A 465 -1.74 1.14 -11.65
C ARG A 465 -2.98 2.02 -11.54
N HIS A 466 -4.10 1.46 -11.91
CA HIS A 466 -5.42 2.08 -11.86
C HIS A 466 -6.32 1.42 -10.81
N ARG A 467 -7.22 2.23 -10.23
CA ARG A 467 -8.30 1.80 -9.36
C ARG A 467 -9.44 2.80 -9.44
N HIS A 468 -10.21 2.76 -10.52
CA HIS A 468 -11.31 3.71 -10.73
C HIS A 468 -12.36 3.16 -11.70
N ARG A 469 -13.54 3.75 -11.65
CA ARG A 469 -14.70 3.40 -12.47
C ARG A 469 -15.09 4.52 -13.43
N TYR A 470 -14.83 5.76 -13.03
CA TYR A 470 -15.20 6.96 -13.77
C TYR A 470 -14.00 7.50 -14.52
N GLU A 471 -14.27 8.07 -15.71
CA GLU A 471 -13.26 8.60 -16.63
C GLU A 471 -13.63 10.01 -17.04
N VAL A 472 -12.66 10.83 -17.44
CA VAL A 472 -12.89 12.13 -18.01
C VAL A 472 -13.46 11.96 -19.43
N ASN A 473 -14.56 12.63 -19.73
CA ASN A 473 -15.27 12.53 -21.00
C ASN A 473 -14.54 13.28 -22.11
N THR A 474 -14.06 12.55 -23.10
CA THR A 474 -13.32 13.10 -24.25
C THR A 474 -14.12 14.06 -25.15
N ALA A 475 -15.46 14.08 -25.04
CA ALA A 475 -16.30 15.06 -25.75
C ALA A 475 -15.98 16.52 -25.33
N TYR A 476 -15.46 16.71 -24.11
CA TYR A 476 -15.06 18.03 -23.60
C TYR A 476 -13.60 18.38 -23.90
N ARG A 477 -12.81 17.43 -24.41
CA ARG A 477 -11.37 17.59 -24.63
C ARG A 477 -11.01 18.87 -25.39
N ALA A 478 -11.64 19.08 -26.56
CA ALA A 478 -11.31 20.23 -27.40
C ALA A 478 -11.53 21.57 -26.68
N ARG A 479 -12.62 21.69 -25.89
CA ARG A 479 -12.95 22.89 -25.11
C ARG A 479 -11.94 23.10 -23.98
N LEU A 480 -11.59 22.04 -23.27
CA LEU A 480 -10.61 22.08 -22.17
C LEU A 480 -9.20 22.42 -22.67
N GLU A 481 -8.78 21.83 -23.81
CA GLU A 481 -7.47 22.14 -24.42
C GLU A 481 -7.40 23.59 -24.94
N GLN A 482 -8.51 24.11 -25.49
CA GLN A 482 -8.59 25.52 -25.88
C GLN A 482 -8.50 26.46 -24.69
N ALA A 483 -9.01 26.03 -23.53
CA ALA A 483 -8.92 26.78 -22.27
C ALA A 483 -7.57 26.62 -21.55
N GLY A 484 -6.63 25.87 -22.13
CA GLY A 484 -5.26 25.71 -21.61
C GLY A 484 -4.96 24.38 -20.92
N LEU A 485 -5.98 23.59 -20.51
CA LEU A 485 -5.75 22.28 -19.90
C LEU A 485 -5.47 21.24 -20.99
N LYS A 486 -4.23 20.79 -21.12
CA LYS A 486 -3.78 19.85 -22.14
C LYS A 486 -3.94 18.39 -21.69
N PHE A 487 -4.43 17.55 -22.57
CA PHE A 487 -4.46 16.09 -22.39
C PHE A 487 -3.11 15.53 -22.83
N ALA A 488 -2.20 15.43 -21.87
CA ALA A 488 -0.81 15.08 -22.12
C ALA A 488 -0.56 13.56 -22.20
N GLY A 489 -1.53 12.73 -21.83
CA GLY A 489 -1.46 11.27 -21.93
C GLY A 489 -2.82 10.66 -22.16
N MET A 490 -2.84 9.61 -23.00
CA MET A 490 -4.04 8.86 -23.36
C MET A 490 -3.76 7.36 -23.27
N SER A 491 -4.82 6.55 -23.14
CA SER A 491 -4.71 5.10 -23.38
C SER A 491 -4.16 4.83 -24.79
N PRO A 492 -3.52 3.67 -25.05
CA PRO A 492 -2.89 3.39 -26.35
C PRO A 492 -3.84 3.47 -27.55
N ASP A 493 -5.14 3.22 -27.34
CA ASP A 493 -6.21 3.37 -28.33
C ASP A 493 -6.67 4.83 -28.51
N GLY A 494 -6.18 5.76 -27.68
CA GLY A 494 -6.53 7.18 -27.72
C GLY A 494 -7.91 7.53 -27.17
N LEU A 495 -8.60 6.60 -26.52
CA LEU A 495 -9.98 6.79 -26.08
C LEU A 495 -10.09 7.36 -24.66
N LEU A 496 -9.18 6.99 -23.76
CA LEU A 496 -9.24 7.33 -22.34
C LEU A 496 -8.15 8.34 -21.97
N PRO A 497 -8.54 9.47 -21.34
CA PRO A 497 -7.57 10.43 -20.81
C PRO A 497 -6.85 9.87 -19.58
N GLU A 498 -5.53 9.84 -19.63
CA GLU A 498 -4.68 9.32 -18.56
C GLU A 498 -3.99 10.43 -17.77
N THR A 499 -3.66 11.54 -18.45
CA THR A 499 -2.99 12.67 -17.79
C THR A 499 -3.43 14.00 -18.38
N VAL A 500 -3.48 15.01 -17.52
CA VAL A 500 -3.72 16.41 -17.90
C VAL A 500 -2.66 17.31 -17.29
N GLU A 501 -2.32 18.42 -17.98
CA GLU A 501 -1.38 19.42 -17.48
C GLU A 501 -1.72 20.84 -17.96
N TYR A 502 -1.35 21.85 -17.18
CA TYR A 502 -1.26 23.23 -17.64
C TYR A 502 0.21 23.53 -17.99
N PRO A 503 0.58 23.65 -19.28
CA PRO A 503 2.00 23.89 -19.66
C PRO A 503 2.58 25.19 -19.11
N ASP A 504 1.76 26.25 -19.05
CA ASP A 504 2.16 27.57 -18.61
C ASP A 504 2.18 27.75 -17.09
N HIS A 505 1.62 26.78 -16.33
CA HIS A 505 1.67 26.80 -14.87
C HIS A 505 3.02 26.27 -14.37
N PRO A 506 3.56 26.76 -13.22
CA PRO A 506 4.83 26.28 -12.68
C PRO A 506 4.90 24.76 -12.55
N TRP A 507 3.86 24.12 -12.02
CA TRP A 507 3.70 22.67 -12.00
C TRP A 507 2.23 22.31 -11.71
N PHE A 508 1.47 21.88 -12.72
CA PHE A 508 0.08 21.45 -12.55
C PHE A 508 -0.13 20.18 -13.38
N ILE A 509 -0.23 19.05 -12.70
CA ILE A 509 -0.41 17.73 -13.34
C ILE A 509 -1.53 16.99 -12.64
N GLY A 510 -2.45 16.44 -13.44
CA GLY A 510 -3.44 15.47 -13.02
C GLY A 510 -3.20 14.13 -13.70
N VAL A 511 -3.32 13.03 -12.96
CA VAL A 511 -3.18 11.66 -13.48
C VAL A 511 -4.36 10.81 -13.07
N GLN A 512 -4.86 9.93 -13.97
CA GLN A 512 -5.99 9.06 -13.69
C GLN A 512 -5.59 7.83 -12.86
N TYR A 513 -4.34 7.44 -12.97
CA TYR A 513 -3.74 6.31 -12.25
C TYR A 513 -3.22 6.70 -10.86
N HIS A 514 -2.67 5.72 -10.13
CA HIS A 514 -2.18 5.83 -8.75
C HIS A 514 -0.66 5.65 -8.69
N PRO A 515 0.15 6.69 -8.95
CA PRO A 515 1.62 6.57 -8.97
C PRO A 515 2.19 6.27 -7.57
N GLU A 516 1.46 6.61 -6.50
CA GLU A 516 1.86 6.31 -5.12
C GLU A 516 2.03 4.81 -4.87
N LEU A 517 1.29 3.96 -5.59
CA LEU A 517 1.35 2.51 -5.44
C LEU A 517 2.64 1.89 -6.00
N LYS A 518 3.39 2.61 -6.84
CA LYS A 518 4.64 2.13 -7.45
C LYS A 518 5.89 2.79 -6.86
N SER A 519 5.74 3.81 -6.03
CA SER A 519 6.86 4.52 -5.43
C SER A 519 7.60 3.68 -4.38
N LYS A 520 8.92 3.69 -4.41
CA LYS A 520 9.81 2.97 -3.49
C LYS A 520 10.91 3.89 -2.97
N PRO A 521 11.47 3.67 -1.78
CA PRO A 521 12.51 4.55 -1.24
C PRO A 521 13.81 4.51 -2.06
N MET A 522 14.15 3.34 -2.66
CA MET A 522 15.31 3.19 -3.53
C MET A 522 15.05 3.73 -4.95
N GLU A 523 13.79 3.76 -5.36
CA GLU A 523 13.33 4.19 -6.69
C GLU A 523 12.09 5.08 -6.53
N PRO A 524 12.28 6.33 -6.05
CA PRO A 524 11.18 7.27 -5.90
C PRO A 524 10.46 7.51 -7.23
N HIS A 525 9.13 7.47 -7.21
CA HIS A 525 8.36 7.66 -8.43
C HIS A 525 8.63 9.05 -9.03
N PRO A 526 8.86 9.16 -10.36
CA PRO A 526 9.32 10.40 -11.00
C PRO A 526 8.36 11.59 -10.80
N LEU A 527 7.05 11.35 -10.77
CA LEU A 527 6.06 12.41 -10.52
C LEU A 527 6.18 12.98 -9.10
N PHE A 528 6.37 12.16 -8.07
CA PHE A 528 6.58 12.65 -6.69
C PHE A 528 7.91 13.37 -6.56
N SER A 529 8.97 12.85 -7.18
CA SER A 529 10.28 13.53 -7.19
C SER A 529 10.20 14.90 -7.86
N SER A 530 9.51 15.01 -8.99
CA SER A 530 9.31 16.28 -9.72
C SER A 530 8.39 17.25 -8.97
N PHE A 531 7.30 16.75 -8.36
CA PHE A 531 6.39 17.57 -7.57
C PHE A 531 7.09 18.20 -6.36
N ILE A 532 7.87 17.42 -5.60
CA ILE A 532 8.65 17.95 -4.47
C ILE A 532 9.72 18.93 -4.95
N LYS A 533 10.35 18.69 -6.11
CA LYS A 533 11.28 19.65 -6.72
C LYS A 533 10.58 20.98 -7.04
N ALA A 534 9.37 20.95 -7.57
CA ALA A 534 8.57 22.16 -7.81
C ALA A 534 8.20 22.87 -6.50
N ALA A 535 7.85 22.11 -5.46
CA ALA A 535 7.57 22.65 -4.12
C ALA A 535 8.81 23.35 -3.52
N ILE A 536 10.02 22.85 -3.76
CA ILE A 536 11.26 23.53 -3.34
C ILE A 536 11.43 24.88 -4.06
N VAL A 537 11.09 24.95 -5.34
CA VAL A 537 11.11 26.22 -6.07
C VAL A 537 10.08 27.18 -5.48
N GLN A 538 8.87 26.73 -5.23
CA GLN A 538 7.79 27.51 -4.62
C GLN A 538 8.18 28.04 -3.23
N SER A 539 8.84 27.23 -2.39
CA SER A 539 9.26 27.62 -1.04
C SER A 539 10.25 28.80 -0.99
N ARG A 540 10.85 29.15 -2.12
CA ARG A 540 11.76 30.31 -2.24
C ARG A 540 11.03 31.57 -2.71
N LEU A 541 9.76 31.47 -3.05
CA LEU A 541 8.93 32.56 -3.55
C LEU A 541 7.94 33.07 -2.50
N VAL A 542 7.72 32.29 -1.42
CA VAL A 542 6.74 32.58 -0.34
C VAL A 542 7.40 33.06 0.94
#